data_56c14657d76c7923bec548f3bbdabe3d
#
_entry.id   56c14657d76c7923bec548f3bbdabe3d
#
_cell.length_a   1.000
_cell.length_b   1.000
_cell.length_c   1.000
_cell.angle_alpha   90.00
_cell.angle_beta   90.00
_cell.angle_gamma   90.00
#
_symmetry.space_group_name_H-M   'P 1'
#
loop_
_entity.id
_entity.type
_entity.pdbx_description
1 polymer ?
#
loop_
_entity_poly.entity_id
_entity_poly.type
_entity_poly.pdbx_seq_one_letter_code
_entity_poly.pdbx_strand_id
1 'polypeptide(L)'
;MDAKIHHILSRNKDIAVGHALIDDFDLAPGVVCDAAIVVQSPNWSLYSLDFTNGAAVFVELPTSFDLGQAAFVYQVQYAHAVRVLTVPFVQMVALAETLARPDNLTFLLSTGRCGSTLASRILANIPDVWSVSEPDVFTLLAFHRSELPSDLMQDLLTACTRLLFRPPQGQDIRSFVIKPRSEAMLISDHLQKALPDARYVFLYRDVGTYANSMHRFVQRIFQVEEPQLDDTYFELRWRISSVGSPVEDMSRWFPEGYGGLEHDDFLALAWTFRMKAAQKLIATGQRIASIHYADLITNRRIETTRLLNACGVGTDRIETALLGFETDAHTGTIGENTVPATPLSRERITRVEQQVIQWGMPTYDQERL
;
A
#
# COMPACT_ATOMS: atom_id res chain seq x y z
N MET A 1 28.26 -0.91 9.10
CA MET A 1 27.99 0.34 8.33
C MET A 1 27.39 1.30 9.33
N ASP A 2 27.68 2.59 9.23
CA ASP A 2 27.16 3.60 10.17
C ASP A 2 25.99 4.35 9.55
N ALA A 3 25.12 4.89 10.41
CA ALA A 3 24.06 5.79 9.96
C ALA A 3 24.66 7.09 9.41
N LYS A 4 24.04 7.66 8.34
CA LYS A 4 24.54 8.86 7.68
C LYS A 4 23.42 9.81 7.30
N ILE A 5 23.61 11.09 7.59
CA ILE A 5 22.74 12.17 7.13
C ILE A 5 23.29 12.74 5.83
N HIS A 6 22.40 12.94 4.86
CA HIS A 6 22.70 13.48 3.54
C HIS A 6 21.88 14.75 3.28
N HIS A 7 22.51 15.75 2.68
CA HIS A 7 21.80 16.89 2.10
C HIS A 7 21.25 16.52 0.73
N ILE A 8 20.03 16.93 0.43
CA ILE A 8 19.39 16.76 -0.87
C ILE A 8 19.93 17.87 -1.79
N LEU A 9 20.56 17.48 -2.90
CA LEU A 9 21.03 18.37 -3.95
C LEU A 9 19.92 18.64 -4.98
N SER A 10 19.23 17.58 -5.39
CA SER A 10 18.09 17.67 -6.30
C SER A 10 17.11 16.51 -6.08
N ARG A 11 15.93 16.61 -6.66
CA ARG A 11 14.92 15.56 -6.73
C ARG A 11 14.82 15.06 -8.16
N ASN A 12 14.94 13.75 -8.35
CA ASN A 12 15.13 13.14 -9.67
C ASN A 12 13.88 12.45 -10.21
N LYS A 13 12.81 12.36 -9.41
CA LYS A 13 11.66 11.53 -9.75
C LYS A 13 10.50 12.35 -10.27
N ASP A 14 9.90 11.88 -11.36
CA ASP A 14 8.48 12.13 -11.60
C ASP A 14 7.66 11.33 -10.57
N ILE A 15 7.09 12.02 -9.61
CA ILE A 15 6.38 11.42 -8.45
C ILE A 15 5.14 10.62 -8.88
N ALA A 16 4.67 10.79 -10.09
CA ALA A 16 3.50 10.10 -10.62
C ALA A 16 3.75 8.60 -10.82
N VAL A 17 5.01 8.20 -10.99
CA VAL A 17 5.37 6.86 -11.43
C VAL A 17 6.43 6.25 -10.52
N GLY A 18 6.15 5.11 -9.91
CA GLY A 18 7.15 4.33 -9.18
C GLY A 18 6.99 4.31 -7.67
N HIS A 19 8.00 3.77 -6.99
CA HIS A 19 8.05 3.55 -5.55
C HIS A 19 9.05 4.50 -4.92
N ALA A 20 8.93 4.71 -3.61
CA ALA A 20 9.90 5.46 -2.83
C ALA A 20 11.25 4.73 -2.85
N LEU A 21 12.27 5.35 -3.42
CA LEU A 21 13.64 4.84 -3.52
C LEU A 21 14.62 5.88 -3.02
N ILE A 22 15.82 5.45 -2.59
CA ILE A 22 16.89 6.39 -2.25
C ILE A 22 17.30 7.25 -3.45
N ASP A 23 17.27 6.66 -4.65
CA ASP A 23 17.62 7.32 -5.92
C ASP A 23 16.60 8.37 -6.38
N ASP A 24 15.48 8.54 -5.65
CA ASP A 24 14.56 9.67 -5.85
C ASP A 24 15.25 11.02 -5.57
N PHE A 25 16.36 10.99 -4.85
CA PHE A 25 17.14 12.14 -4.45
C PHE A 25 18.58 12.05 -4.95
N ASP A 26 19.07 13.12 -5.52
CA ASP A 26 20.50 13.32 -5.69
C ASP A 26 21.08 13.83 -4.35
N LEU A 27 22.00 13.07 -3.78
CA LEU A 27 22.44 13.24 -2.40
C LEU A 27 23.91 13.66 -2.33
N ALA A 28 24.20 14.64 -1.51
CA ALA A 28 25.58 14.93 -1.10
C ALA A 28 26.16 13.76 -0.31
N PRO A 29 27.51 13.62 -0.26
CA PRO A 29 28.17 12.63 0.60
C PRO A 29 27.65 12.70 2.04
N GLY A 30 27.31 11.53 2.61
CA GLY A 30 26.69 11.47 3.95
C GLY A 30 27.70 11.70 5.08
N VAL A 31 27.25 12.40 6.11
CA VAL A 31 27.98 12.59 7.37
C VAL A 31 27.52 11.58 8.39
N VAL A 32 28.45 10.86 9.01
CA VAL A 32 28.14 9.87 10.07
C VAL A 32 27.43 10.54 11.24
N CYS A 33 26.40 9.90 11.74
CA CYS A 33 25.59 10.38 12.87
C CYS A 33 25.10 9.24 13.75
N ASP A 34 24.50 9.60 14.88
CA ASP A 34 23.79 8.64 15.74
C ASP A 34 22.42 8.29 15.12
N ALA A 35 22.20 7.02 14.86
CA ALA A 35 20.95 6.51 14.32
C ALA A 35 19.75 6.75 15.27
N ALA A 36 19.99 6.93 16.58
CA ALA A 36 18.95 7.18 17.57
C ALA A 36 18.11 8.44 17.28
N ILE A 37 18.61 9.34 16.45
CA ILE A 37 17.88 10.56 16.02
C ILE A 37 16.52 10.20 15.40
N VAL A 38 16.36 9.04 14.74
CA VAL A 38 15.07 8.62 14.15
C VAL A 38 14.00 8.33 15.17
N VAL A 39 14.37 7.97 16.40
CA VAL A 39 13.42 7.71 17.49
C VAL A 39 13.29 8.89 18.44
N GLN A 40 14.29 9.75 18.51
CA GLN A 40 14.31 10.95 19.35
C GLN A 40 13.56 12.14 18.75
N SER A 41 13.54 12.25 17.40
CA SER A 41 12.88 13.35 16.70
C SER A 41 11.70 12.85 15.86
N PRO A 42 10.49 13.42 16.05
CA PRO A 42 9.30 13.04 15.26
C PRO A 42 9.39 13.48 13.79
N ASN A 43 10.36 14.33 13.46
CA ASN A 43 10.52 14.86 12.10
C ASN A 43 11.09 13.82 11.12
N TRP A 44 11.76 12.79 11.60
CA TRP A 44 12.27 11.71 10.76
C TRP A 44 11.19 10.69 10.47
N SER A 45 10.82 10.55 9.22
CA SER A 45 9.81 9.62 8.74
C SER A 45 10.44 8.55 7.86
N LEU A 46 10.09 7.29 8.10
CA LEU A 46 10.53 6.15 7.31
C LEU A 46 9.94 6.26 5.89
N TYR A 47 10.82 6.37 4.89
CA TYR A 47 10.49 6.62 3.50
C TYR A 47 10.62 5.38 2.62
N SER A 48 11.77 4.69 2.72
CA SER A 48 12.13 3.61 1.81
C SER A 48 13.02 2.56 2.49
N LEU A 49 13.25 1.46 1.79
CA LEU A 49 14.22 0.42 2.14
C LEU A 49 15.18 0.23 0.95
N ASP A 50 16.47 0.42 1.18
CA ASP A 50 17.53 0.18 0.22
C ASP A 50 18.12 -1.22 0.45
N PHE A 51 17.63 -2.19 -0.29
CA PHE A 51 18.08 -3.58 -0.19
C PHE A 51 19.49 -3.80 -0.77
N THR A 52 19.93 -2.96 -1.68
CA THR A 52 21.29 -3.02 -2.26
C THR A 52 22.33 -2.73 -1.19
N ASN A 53 22.09 -1.75 -0.34
CA ASN A 53 23.01 -1.34 0.73
C ASN A 53 22.60 -1.86 2.12
N GLY A 54 21.47 -2.57 2.25
CA GLY A 54 20.97 -3.08 3.52
C GLY A 54 20.60 -1.99 4.52
N ALA A 55 19.99 -0.90 4.05
CA ALA A 55 19.70 0.29 4.85
C ALA A 55 18.25 0.77 4.71
N ALA A 56 17.68 1.23 5.82
CA ALA A 56 16.45 2.00 5.82
C ALA A 56 16.72 3.46 5.47
N VAL A 57 15.85 4.05 4.69
CA VAL A 57 15.93 5.44 4.25
C VAL A 57 14.84 6.24 4.96
N PHE A 58 15.26 7.23 5.74
CA PHE A 58 14.37 8.18 6.39
C PHE A 58 14.49 9.54 5.72
N VAL A 59 13.40 10.28 5.72
CA VAL A 59 13.41 11.70 5.32
C VAL A 59 13.04 12.57 6.50
N GLU A 60 13.72 13.70 6.63
CA GLU A 60 13.36 14.73 7.58
C GLU A 60 12.27 15.61 7.00
N LEU A 61 11.17 15.75 7.73
CA LEU A 61 10.04 16.61 7.36
C LEU A 61 9.98 17.84 8.28
N PRO A 62 9.45 18.97 7.80
CA PRO A 62 9.10 20.08 8.68
C PRO A 62 8.10 19.66 9.77
N THR A 63 8.20 20.26 10.95
CA THR A 63 7.37 19.90 12.13
C THR A 63 5.87 20.10 11.96
N SER A 64 5.45 20.81 10.92
CA SER A 64 4.04 21.11 10.65
C SER A 64 3.30 20.03 9.85
N PHE A 65 3.98 18.96 9.42
CA PHE A 65 3.33 17.95 8.58
C PHE A 65 2.63 16.86 9.38
N ASP A 66 1.32 16.73 9.13
CA ASP A 66 0.50 15.62 9.59
C ASP A 66 0.38 14.55 8.49
N LEU A 67 1.18 13.50 8.59
CA LEU A 67 1.18 12.40 7.64
C LEU A 67 -0.12 11.57 7.70
N GLY A 68 -0.87 11.62 8.79
CA GLY A 68 -2.13 10.93 8.94
C GLY A 68 -3.25 11.46 8.04
N GLN A 69 -3.11 12.71 7.56
CA GLN A 69 -4.04 13.31 6.60
C GLN A 69 -3.61 13.13 5.13
N ALA A 70 -2.42 12.56 4.89
CA ALA A 70 -1.91 12.35 3.55
C ALA A 70 -2.64 11.20 2.85
N ALA A 71 -3.20 11.45 1.67
CA ALA A 71 -3.80 10.40 0.85
C ALA A 71 -2.74 9.38 0.39
N PHE A 72 -1.51 9.84 0.13
CA PHE A 72 -0.33 9.03 -0.19
C PHE A 72 0.89 9.58 0.53
N VAL A 73 1.32 8.90 1.58
CA VAL A 73 2.41 9.37 2.46
C VAL A 73 3.70 9.58 1.70
N TYR A 74 4.06 8.67 0.79
CA TYR A 74 5.31 8.76 0.03
C TYR A 74 5.42 10.04 -0.82
N GLN A 75 4.29 10.57 -1.33
CA GLN A 75 4.29 11.82 -2.11
C GLN A 75 4.62 13.02 -1.24
N VAL A 76 3.99 13.10 -0.07
CA VAL A 76 4.25 14.17 0.91
C VAL A 76 5.69 14.10 1.40
N GLN A 77 6.16 12.90 1.73
CA GLN A 77 7.53 12.67 2.14
C GLN A 77 8.53 13.13 1.07
N TYR A 78 8.35 12.73 -0.19
CA TYR A 78 9.22 13.15 -1.29
C TYR A 78 9.20 14.65 -1.51
N ALA A 79 8.02 15.27 -1.57
CA ALA A 79 7.87 16.69 -1.87
C ALA A 79 8.49 17.58 -0.81
N HIS A 80 8.42 17.19 0.47
CA HIS A 80 8.78 18.02 1.61
C HIS A 80 10.03 17.55 2.36
N ALA A 81 10.72 16.50 1.88
CA ALA A 81 11.98 16.07 2.46
C ALA A 81 13.02 17.22 2.51
N VAL A 82 13.62 17.45 3.67
CA VAL A 82 14.69 18.46 3.87
C VAL A 82 16.07 17.80 3.79
N ARG A 83 16.21 16.63 4.43
CA ARG A 83 17.42 15.82 4.44
C ARG A 83 17.02 14.33 4.35
N VAL A 84 17.98 13.52 3.97
CA VAL A 84 17.85 12.04 3.96
C VAL A 84 18.78 11.45 5.01
N LEU A 85 18.32 10.44 5.72
CA LEU A 85 19.11 9.66 6.66
C LEU A 85 19.06 8.20 6.27
N THR A 86 20.22 7.57 6.09
CA THR A 86 20.34 6.13 5.88
C THR A 86 20.75 5.43 7.18
N VAL A 87 20.01 4.39 7.57
CA VAL A 87 20.26 3.62 8.80
C VAL A 87 20.36 2.12 8.42
N PRO A 88 21.45 1.43 8.75
CA PRO A 88 21.56 -0.01 8.52
C PRO A 88 20.40 -0.79 9.11
N PHE A 89 19.90 -1.84 8.42
CA PHE A 89 18.74 -2.62 8.88
C PHE A 89 18.89 -3.13 10.30
N VAL A 90 20.07 -3.63 10.67
CA VAL A 90 20.34 -4.11 12.04
C VAL A 90 20.13 -3.02 13.09
N GLN A 91 20.58 -1.80 12.81
CA GLN A 91 20.36 -0.66 13.72
C GLN A 91 18.90 -0.22 13.71
N MET A 92 18.24 -0.19 12.54
CA MET A 92 16.82 0.14 12.42
C MET A 92 15.95 -0.82 13.27
N VAL A 93 16.19 -2.12 13.18
CA VAL A 93 15.47 -3.14 13.95
C VAL A 93 15.68 -2.92 15.45
N ALA A 94 16.91 -2.76 15.91
CA ALA A 94 17.23 -2.52 17.31
C ALA A 94 16.57 -1.21 17.84
N LEU A 95 16.55 -0.15 17.04
CA LEU A 95 15.89 1.10 17.40
C LEU A 95 14.37 0.94 17.49
N ALA A 96 13.78 0.21 16.53
CA ALA A 96 12.34 -0.06 16.53
C ALA A 96 11.89 -0.85 17.77
N GLU A 97 12.73 -1.70 18.34
CA GLU A 97 12.44 -2.43 19.58
C GLU A 97 12.27 -1.51 20.80
N THR A 98 12.91 -0.33 20.78
CA THR A 98 12.76 0.67 21.86
C THR A 98 11.42 1.42 21.82
N LEU A 99 10.68 1.31 20.71
CA LEU A 99 9.39 1.97 20.53
C LEU A 99 8.24 1.08 21.03
N ALA A 100 7.22 1.72 21.58
CA ALA A 100 5.99 1.03 21.94
C ALA A 100 5.33 0.38 20.70
N ARG A 101 4.66 -0.74 20.92
CA ARG A 101 3.77 -1.32 19.91
C ARG A 101 2.44 -0.56 19.94
N PRO A 102 1.83 -0.29 18.77
CA PRO A 102 0.44 0.20 18.77
C PRO A 102 -0.49 -0.89 19.33
N ASP A 103 -1.32 -0.53 20.29
CA ASP A 103 -2.22 -1.48 20.98
C ASP A 103 -3.32 -2.02 20.06
N ASN A 104 -3.84 -1.18 19.15
CA ASN A 104 -4.85 -1.54 18.19
C ASN A 104 -4.36 -1.22 16.77
N LEU A 105 -3.72 -2.20 16.14
CA LEU A 105 -3.16 -2.11 14.79
C LEU A 105 -4.10 -2.77 13.79
N THR A 106 -4.40 -2.07 12.70
CA THR A 106 -5.18 -2.60 11.58
C THR A 106 -4.45 -2.39 10.25
N PHE A 107 -4.41 -3.44 9.41
CA PHE A 107 -4.02 -3.33 8.01
C PHE A 107 -5.25 -3.30 7.10
N LEU A 108 -5.37 -2.24 6.29
CA LEU A 108 -6.36 -2.15 5.22
C LEU A 108 -5.75 -2.71 3.93
N LEU A 109 -5.84 -4.00 3.74
CA LEU A 109 -5.39 -4.69 2.53
C LEU A 109 -6.42 -4.53 1.40
N SER A 110 -5.99 -4.59 0.15
CA SER A 110 -6.91 -4.33 -0.96
C SER A 110 -6.48 -4.93 -2.29
N THR A 111 -7.46 -5.09 -3.20
CA THR A 111 -7.17 -5.39 -4.61
C THR A 111 -6.56 -4.19 -5.37
N GLY A 112 -6.59 -3.00 -4.78
CA GLY A 112 -6.40 -1.74 -5.50
C GLY A 112 -7.68 -1.30 -6.22
N ARG A 113 -7.84 -0.01 -6.45
CA ARG A 113 -9.00 0.61 -7.12
C ARG A 113 -10.38 0.21 -6.55
N CYS A 114 -10.42 -0.14 -5.28
CA CYS A 114 -11.60 -0.64 -4.56
C CYS A 114 -12.07 0.29 -3.42
N GLY A 115 -11.71 1.56 -3.45
CA GLY A 115 -12.09 2.54 -2.43
C GLY A 115 -11.27 2.45 -1.14
N SER A 116 -10.10 1.81 -1.14
CA SER A 116 -9.24 1.72 0.05
C SER A 116 -8.75 3.08 0.54
N THR A 117 -8.51 4.05 -0.36
CA THR A 117 -8.20 5.44 0.00
C THR A 117 -9.38 6.13 0.69
N LEU A 118 -10.61 5.87 0.24
CA LEU A 118 -11.81 6.34 0.92
C LEU A 118 -11.93 5.73 2.32
N ALA A 119 -11.74 4.41 2.46
CA ALA A 119 -11.76 3.75 3.77
C ALA A 119 -10.70 4.30 4.73
N SER A 120 -9.48 4.55 4.24
CA SER A 120 -8.42 5.20 5.02
C SER A 120 -8.83 6.60 5.49
N ARG A 121 -9.46 7.40 4.62
CA ARG A 121 -9.96 8.74 4.95
C ARG A 121 -11.12 8.71 5.95
N ILE A 122 -12.06 7.79 5.80
CA ILE A 122 -13.14 7.56 6.76
C ILE A 122 -12.58 7.37 8.17
N LEU A 123 -11.51 6.58 8.30
CA LEU A 123 -10.84 6.32 9.56
C LEU A 123 -9.99 7.51 10.03
N ALA A 124 -9.28 8.19 9.13
CA ALA A 124 -8.44 9.36 9.46
C ALA A 124 -9.25 10.58 9.98
N ASN A 125 -10.55 10.65 9.70
CA ASN A 125 -11.42 11.68 10.26
C ASN A 125 -11.71 11.48 11.77
N ILE A 126 -11.42 10.29 12.31
CA ILE A 126 -11.69 9.98 13.71
C ILE A 126 -10.50 10.43 14.57
N PRO A 127 -10.69 11.33 15.56
CA PRO A 127 -9.57 11.99 16.26
C PRO A 127 -8.60 11.06 16.99
N ASP A 128 -9.06 9.89 17.43
CA ASP A 128 -8.26 8.89 18.15
C ASP A 128 -7.74 7.76 17.24
N VAL A 129 -7.82 7.97 15.92
CA VAL A 129 -7.29 7.06 14.91
C VAL A 129 -6.14 7.74 14.15
N TRP A 130 -4.98 7.14 14.14
CA TRP A 130 -3.87 7.50 13.29
C TRP A 130 -3.86 6.60 12.06
N SER A 131 -4.09 7.16 10.86
CA SER A 131 -4.16 6.41 9.61
C SER A 131 -3.03 6.82 8.68
N VAL A 132 -2.21 5.86 8.25
CA VAL A 132 -1.09 6.07 7.32
C VAL A 132 -1.37 5.36 6.00
N SER A 133 -1.46 6.13 4.92
CA SER A 133 -1.85 5.62 3.60
C SER A 133 -0.65 5.52 2.66
N GLU A 134 -0.46 4.33 2.13
CA GLU A 134 0.57 3.94 1.14
C GLU A 134 2.01 4.24 1.59
N PRO A 135 2.43 3.78 2.79
CA PRO A 135 3.85 3.76 3.11
C PRO A 135 4.55 2.69 2.26
N ASP A 136 5.45 3.10 1.38
CA ASP A 136 6.02 2.25 0.33
C ASP A 136 6.95 1.14 0.83
N VAL A 137 7.37 1.19 2.07
CA VAL A 137 8.20 0.13 2.67
C VAL A 137 7.55 -1.25 2.59
N PHE A 138 6.22 -1.36 2.71
CA PHE A 138 5.51 -2.63 2.55
C PHE A 138 5.47 -3.10 1.10
N THR A 139 5.43 -2.18 0.15
CA THR A 139 5.52 -2.47 -1.28
C THR A 139 6.91 -3.01 -1.63
N LEU A 140 7.95 -2.37 -1.12
CA LEU A 140 9.33 -2.80 -1.32
C LEU A 140 9.60 -4.19 -0.70
N LEU A 141 9.09 -4.44 0.51
CA LEU A 141 9.15 -5.77 1.13
C LEU A 141 8.41 -6.82 0.28
N ALA A 142 7.27 -6.46 -0.31
CA ALA A 142 6.55 -7.37 -1.21
C ALA A 142 7.36 -7.70 -2.46
N PHE A 143 8.13 -6.75 -2.99
CA PHE A 143 8.98 -6.95 -4.16
C PHE A 143 10.17 -7.87 -3.88
N HIS A 144 10.79 -7.74 -2.72
CA HIS A 144 11.96 -8.52 -2.33
C HIS A 144 11.63 -9.81 -1.53
N ARG A 145 10.33 -10.20 -1.45
CA ARG A 145 9.87 -11.30 -0.62
C ARG A 145 10.53 -12.66 -0.90
N SER A 146 10.93 -12.91 -2.14
CA SER A 146 11.60 -14.15 -2.53
C SER A 146 13.11 -14.14 -2.26
N GLU A 147 13.68 -12.98 -2.02
CA GLU A 147 15.12 -12.77 -1.81
C GLU A 147 15.47 -12.69 -0.32
N LEU A 148 14.49 -12.33 0.51
CA LEU A 148 14.71 -12.11 1.93
C LEU A 148 14.53 -13.39 2.75
N PRO A 149 15.46 -13.70 3.67
CA PRO A 149 15.24 -14.72 4.69
C PRO A 149 13.97 -14.41 5.52
N SER A 150 13.24 -15.46 5.90
CA SER A 150 11.96 -15.31 6.61
C SER A 150 12.07 -14.47 7.88
N ASP A 151 13.15 -14.68 8.66
CA ASP A 151 13.36 -13.97 9.92
C ASP A 151 13.62 -12.48 9.68
N LEU A 152 14.47 -12.14 8.70
CA LEU A 152 14.71 -10.75 8.33
C LEU A 152 13.45 -10.07 7.82
N MET A 153 12.61 -10.77 7.03
CA MET A 153 11.32 -10.25 6.59
C MET A 153 10.42 -9.89 7.78
N GLN A 154 10.33 -10.75 8.79
CA GLN A 154 9.52 -10.51 9.99
C GLN A 154 10.05 -9.35 10.82
N ASP A 155 11.37 -9.28 11.01
CA ASP A 155 12.03 -8.19 11.73
C ASP A 155 11.77 -6.84 11.04
N LEU A 156 11.94 -6.77 9.71
CA LEU A 156 11.69 -5.56 8.93
C LEU A 156 10.22 -5.14 8.96
N LEU A 157 9.27 -6.09 8.83
CA LEU A 157 7.83 -5.80 8.93
C LEU A 157 7.47 -5.21 10.29
N THR A 158 8.00 -5.80 11.35
CA THR A 158 7.77 -5.32 12.72
C THR A 158 8.40 -3.95 12.94
N ALA A 159 9.64 -3.76 12.49
CA ALA A 159 10.36 -2.49 12.65
C ALA A 159 9.69 -1.36 11.85
N CYS A 160 9.33 -1.61 10.58
CA CYS A 160 8.62 -0.64 9.75
C CYS A 160 7.30 -0.21 10.40
N THR A 161 6.53 -1.17 10.93
CA THR A 161 5.25 -0.88 11.58
C THR A 161 5.42 0.04 12.79
N ARG A 162 6.40 -0.23 13.66
CA ARG A 162 6.66 0.60 14.84
C ARG A 162 7.19 1.99 14.47
N LEU A 163 8.09 2.07 13.50
CA LEU A 163 8.70 3.32 13.05
C LEU A 163 7.71 4.22 12.29
N LEU A 164 6.68 3.66 11.68
CA LEU A 164 5.59 4.42 11.06
C LEU A 164 4.57 4.95 12.07
N PHE A 165 4.50 4.37 13.27
CA PHE A 165 3.60 4.86 14.33
C PHE A 165 4.18 6.12 14.98
N ARG A 166 3.96 7.26 14.34
CA ARG A 166 4.47 8.58 14.73
C ARG A 166 3.35 9.61 14.74
N PRO A 167 2.33 9.43 15.60
CA PRO A 167 1.24 10.40 15.68
C PRO A 167 1.75 11.77 16.14
N PRO A 168 1.04 12.86 15.81
CA PRO A 168 1.33 14.19 16.32
C PRO A 168 1.38 14.21 17.85
N GLN A 169 2.28 15.02 18.40
CA GLN A 169 2.39 15.14 19.86
C GLN A 169 1.10 15.69 20.49
N GLY A 170 0.71 15.11 21.61
CA GLY A 170 -0.47 15.55 22.36
C GLY A 170 -1.79 14.96 21.89
N GLN A 171 -1.80 14.11 20.87
CA GLN A 171 -2.99 13.35 20.50
C GLN A 171 -3.06 12.00 21.25
N ASP A 172 -4.24 11.68 21.81
CA ASP A 172 -4.52 10.37 22.42
C ASP A 172 -4.93 9.38 21.34
N ILE A 173 -3.95 8.82 20.62
CA ILE A 173 -4.20 7.85 19.56
C ILE A 173 -4.40 6.47 20.16
N ARG A 174 -5.58 5.87 19.91
CA ARG A 174 -5.99 4.55 20.40
C ARG A 174 -5.93 3.49 19.31
N SER A 175 -6.00 3.89 18.03
CA SER A 175 -5.98 2.97 16.90
C SER A 175 -4.98 3.43 15.85
N PHE A 176 -4.17 2.49 15.38
CA PHE A 176 -3.24 2.72 14.27
C PHE A 176 -3.68 1.92 13.05
N VAL A 177 -3.91 2.61 11.95
CA VAL A 177 -4.34 2.01 10.69
C VAL A 177 -3.27 2.21 9.63
N ILE A 178 -2.84 1.13 9.02
CA ILE A 178 -1.93 1.15 7.87
C ILE A 178 -2.70 0.68 6.64
N LYS A 179 -2.79 1.55 5.65
CA LYS A 179 -3.33 1.22 4.33
C LYS A 179 -2.17 1.15 3.35
N PRO A 180 -1.53 -0.02 3.15
CA PRO A 180 -0.45 -0.15 2.18
C PRO A 180 -1.00 -0.14 0.74
N ARG A 181 -0.12 -0.10 -0.26
CA ARG A 181 -0.52 -0.39 -1.65
C ARG A 181 -0.97 -1.85 -1.78
N SER A 182 -1.70 -2.14 -2.84
CA SER A 182 -2.28 -3.47 -3.09
C SER A 182 -1.26 -4.60 -3.22
N GLU A 183 -0.01 -4.28 -3.52
CA GLU A 183 1.13 -5.20 -3.60
C GLU A 183 1.44 -5.87 -2.24
N ALA A 184 1.10 -5.23 -1.13
CA ALA A 184 1.26 -5.81 0.21
C ALA A 184 0.40 -7.07 0.43
N MET A 185 -0.61 -7.33 -0.41
CA MET A 185 -1.32 -8.62 -0.41
C MET A 185 -0.37 -9.80 -0.65
N LEU A 186 0.73 -9.59 -1.38
CA LEU A 186 1.71 -10.63 -1.70
C LEU A 186 2.56 -11.07 -0.50
N ILE A 187 2.54 -10.30 0.59
CA ILE A 187 3.22 -10.59 1.86
C ILE A 187 2.25 -10.70 3.03
N SER A 188 0.97 -10.92 2.75
CA SER A 188 -0.05 -10.98 3.80
C SER A 188 0.19 -12.11 4.82
N ASP A 189 0.76 -13.22 4.40
CA ASP A 189 1.17 -14.33 5.28
C ASP A 189 2.38 -13.96 6.16
N HIS A 190 3.32 -13.19 5.66
CA HIS A 190 4.43 -12.65 6.45
C HIS A 190 3.95 -11.59 7.45
N LEU A 191 3.03 -10.71 7.02
CA LEU A 191 2.40 -9.73 7.93
C LEU A 191 1.71 -10.43 9.10
N GLN A 192 0.96 -11.49 8.82
CA GLN A 192 0.26 -12.28 9.82
C GLN A 192 1.23 -12.92 10.83
N LYS A 193 2.37 -13.46 10.35
CA LYS A 193 3.38 -14.07 11.21
C LYS A 193 4.12 -13.02 12.07
N ALA A 194 4.49 -11.90 11.48
CA ALA A 194 5.21 -10.83 12.17
C ALA A 194 4.33 -10.07 13.17
N LEU A 195 3.02 -9.94 12.86
CA LEU A 195 2.06 -9.11 13.59
C LEU A 195 0.76 -9.89 13.84
N PRO A 196 0.81 -10.98 14.63
CA PRO A 196 -0.32 -11.90 14.81
C PRO A 196 -1.54 -11.25 15.50
N ASP A 197 -1.31 -10.21 16.30
CA ASP A 197 -2.37 -9.49 17.03
C ASP A 197 -3.00 -8.37 16.18
N ALA A 198 -2.46 -8.08 14.99
CA ALA A 198 -3.03 -7.08 14.11
C ALA A 198 -4.37 -7.53 13.53
N ARG A 199 -5.25 -6.56 13.30
CA ARG A 199 -6.52 -6.74 12.60
C ARG A 199 -6.29 -6.59 11.11
N TYR A 200 -7.07 -7.31 10.31
CA TYR A 200 -6.99 -7.26 8.85
C TYR A 200 -8.36 -6.95 8.28
N VAL A 201 -8.43 -5.94 7.43
CA VAL A 201 -9.61 -5.62 6.63
C VAL A 201 -9.21 -5.74 5.17
N PHE A 202 -9.97 -6.48 4.39
CA PHE A 202 -9.74 -6.64 2.96
C PHE A 202 -10.83 -5.91 2.17
N LEU A 203 -10.41 -4.90 1.42
CA LEU A 203 -11.28 -4.16 0.50
C LEU A 203 -11.10 -4.69 -0.91
N TYR A 204 -12.19 -4.96 -1.58
CA TYR A 204 -12.17 -5.50 -2.93
C TYR A 204 -13.33 -4.98 -3.78
N ARG A 205 -13.25 -5.29 -5.05
CA ARG A 205 -14.21 -4.88 -6.06
C ARG A 205 -14.38 -6.00 -7.06
N ASP A 206 -15.53 -6.11 -7.70
CA ASP A 206 -15.73 -7.02 -8.82
C ASP A 206 -14.70 -6.78 -9.93
N VAL A 207 -14.35 -7.84 -10.67
CA VAL A 207 -13.26 -7.76 -11.63
C VAL A 207 -13.54 -6.82 -12.80
N GLY A 208 -14.80 -6.76 -13.28
CA GLY A 208 -15.16 -5.92 -14.42
C GLY A 208 -15.01 -4.44 -14.12
N THR A 209 -15.57 -3.99 -12.99
CA THR A 209 -15.42 -2.58 -12.57
C THR A 209 -14.00 -2.26 -12.09
N TYR A 210 -13.26 -3.24 -11.50
CA TYR A 210 -11.84 -3.10 -11.20
C TYR A 210 -11.04 -2.85 -12.47
N ALA A 211 -11.19 -3.71 -13.49
CA ALA A 211 -10.44 -3.62 -14.74
C ALA A 211 -10.66 -2.26 -15.41
N ASN A 212 -11.92 -1.82 -15.51
CA ASN A 212 -12.25 -0.50 -16.05
C ASN A 212 -11.61 0.65 -15.26
N SER A 213 -11.64 0.58 -13.93
CA SER A 213 -11.04 1.61 -13.07
C SER A 213 -9.51 1.63 -13.16
N MET A 214 -8.88 0.46 -13.25
CA MET A 214 -7.43 0.33 -13.37
C MET A 214 -6.95 0.80 -14.76
N HIS A 215 -7.63 0.43 -15.81
CA HIS A 215 -7.34 0.89 -17.17
C HIS A 215 -7.33 2.43 -17.25
N ARG A 216 -8.39 3.07 -16.78
CA ARG A 216 -8.49 4.54 -16.75
C ARG A 216 -7.41 5.19 -15.87
N PHE A 217 -7.01 4.55 -14.78
CA PHE A 217 -5.93 5.01 -13.91
C PHE A 217 -4.59 4.97 -14.64
N VAL A 218 -4.31 3.88 -15.34
CA VAL A 218 -3.08 3.71 -16.13
C VAL A 218 -3.01 4.74 -17.25
N GLN A 219 -4.09 4.94 -18.02
CA GLN A 219 -4.16 5.97 -19.05
C GLN A 219 -3.77 7.36 -18.51
N ARG A 220 -4.30 7.72 -17.35
CA ARG A 220 -4.02 9.02 -16.73
C ARG A 220 -2.59 9.18 -16.27
N ILE A 221 -2.03 8.17 -15.60
CA ILE A 221 -0.67 8.23 -15.08
C ILE A 221 0.35 8.29 -16.21
N PHE A 222 0.19 7.47 -17.24
CA PHE A 222 1.14 7.39 -18.34
C PHE A 222 0.82 8.33 -19.49
N GLN A 223 -0.34 9.01 -19.44
CA GLN A 223 -0.83 9.87 -20.52
C GLN A 223 -0.89 9.16 -21.88
N VAL A 224 -1.32 7.91 -21.87
CA VAL A 224 -1.45 7.05 -23.06
C VAL A 224 -2.92 6.71 -23.29
N GLU A 225 -3.33 6.65 -24.57
CA GLU A 225 -4.70 6.24 -24.93
C GLU A 225 -4.91 4.74 -24.74
N GLU A 226 -3.92 3.94 -25.13
CA GLU A 226 -3.93 2.48 -24.97
C GLU A 226 -2.64 2.02 -24.29
N PRO A 227 -2.72 1.52 -23.06
CA PRO A 227 -1.57 0.99 -22.34
C PRO A 227 -1.02 -0.26 -23.03
N GLN A 228 0.30 -0.30 -23.21
CA GLN A 228 1.01 -1.45 -23.76
C GLN A 228 1.92 -2.06 -22.70
N LEU A 229 2.08 -3.39 -22.71
CA LEU A 229 2.88 -4.10 -21.71
C LEU A 229 4.39 -4.06 -21.99
N ASP A 230 4.81 -3.63 -23.16
CA ASP A 230 6.20 -3.41 -23.53
C ASP A 230 6.78 -2.13 -22.91
N ASP A 231 5.96 -1.28 -22.33
CA ASP A 231 6.41 -0.15 -21.53
C ASP A 231 7.19 -0.67 -20.31
N THR A 232 8.41 -0.18 -20.15
CA THR A 232 9.37 -0.59 -19.10
C THR A 232 8.75 -0.57 -17.69
N TYR A 233 7.81 0.34 -17.45
CA TYR A 233 7.10 0.41 -16.17
C TYR A 233 6.08 -0.71 -16.00
N PHE A 234 5.36 -1.09 -17.06
CA PHE A 234 4.45 -2.22 -17.03
C PHE A 234 5.20 -3.52 -16.83
N GLU A 235 6.30 -3.71 -17.52
CA GLU A 235 7.17 -4.86 -17.36
C GLU A 235 7.71 -4.94 -15.92
N LEU A 236 8.15 -3.83 -15.36
CA LEU A 236 8.64 -3.77 -13.99
C LEU A 236 7.52 -4.10 -12.97
N ARG A 237 6.37 -3.45 -13.06
CA ARG A 237 5.21 -3.76 -12.18
C ARG A 237 4.70 -5.17 -12.38
N TRP A 238 4.68 -5.64 -13.59
CA TRP A 238 4.29 -6.99 -13.93
C TRP A 238 5.22 -8.01 -13.29
N ARG A 239 6.51 -7.92 -13.53
CA ARG A 239 7.52 -8.81 -12.94
C ARG A 239 7.43 -8.79 -11.41
N ILE A 240 7.23 -7.62 -10.85
CA ILE A 240 7.18 -7.43 -9.40
C ILE A 240 5.87 -7.98 -8.81
N SER A 241 4.74 -7.81 -9.49
CA SER A 241 3.44 -8.31 -9.00
C SER A 241 3.25 -9.81 -9.20
N SER A 242 3.94 -10.41 -10.17
CA SER A 242 3.64 -11.76 -10.66
C SER A 242 4.74 -12.76 -10.35
N VAL A 243 6.01 -12.35 -10.44
CA VAL A 243 7.14 -13.26 -10.22
C VAL A 243 7.25 -13.59 -8.74
N GLY A 244 7.13 -14.89 -8.43
CA GLY A 244 7.24 -15.39 -7.06
C GLY A 244 5.98 -15.18 -6.21
N SER A 245 4.79 -15.14 -6.82
CA SER A 245 3.56 -15.24 -6.04
C SER A 245 3.59 -16.49 -5.16
N PRO A 246 3.51 -16.37 -3.82
CA PRO A 246 3.46 -17.54 -2.95
C PRO A 246 2.14 -18.32 -3.08
N VAL A 247 1.19 -17.79 -3.85
CA VAL A 247 -0.18 -18.30 -3.92
C VAL A 247 -0.32 -19.42 -4.94
N GLU A 248 0.38 -19.35 -6.08
CA GLU A 248 0.35 -20.41 -7.11
C GLU A 248 1.55 -20.34 -8.05
N ASP A 249 1.91 -21.51 -8.60
CA ASP A 249 2.82 -21.59 -9.74
C ASP A 249 2.10 -21.07 -10.99
N MET A 250 2.56 -19.93 -11.47
CA MET A 250 2.00 -19.24 -12.63
C MET A 250 2.30 -19.92 -13.95
N SER A 251 3.31 -20.78 -13.99
CA SER A 251 3.73 -21.47 -15.20
C SER A 251 2.60 -22.29 -15.83
N ARG A 252 1.65 -22.77 -15.01
CA ARG A 252 0.48 -23.49 -15.51
C ARG A 252 -0.50 -22.63 -16.31
N TRP A 253 -0.53 -21.31 -16.07
CA TRP A 253 -1.41 -20.39 -16.81
C TRP A 253 -0.73 -19.78 -18.01
N PHE A 254 0.58 -19.68 -17.95
CA PHE A 254 1.41 -19.12 -19.00
C PHE A 254 2.62 -20.04 -19.28
N PRO A 255 2.38 -21.24 -19.83
CA PRO A 255 3.43 -22.25 -20.06
C PRO A 255 4.51 -21.77 -21.01
N GLU A 256 4.20 -20.79 -21.88
CA GLU A 256 5.13 -20.18 -22.85
C GLU A 256 5.81 -18.92 -22.26
N GLY A 257 5.60 -18.62 -20.97
CA GLY A 257 6.09 -17.41 -20.33
C GLY A 257 5.16 -16.21 -20.55
N TYR A 258 5.60 -15.04 -20.15
CA TYR A 258 4.79 -13.82 -20.14
C TYR A 258 4.90 -13.00 -21.43
N GLY A 259 5.68 -13.46 -22.41
CA GLY A 259 5.79 -12.84 -23.72
C GLY A 259 4.47 -12.98 -24.48
N GLY A 260 3.87 -11.86 -24.88
CA GLY A 260 2.59 -11.84 -25.59
C GLY A 260 1.35 -11.62 -24.75
N LEU A 261 1.49 -11.34 -23.43
CA LEU A 261 0.38 -10.89 -22.62
C LEU A 261 -0.09 -9.51 -23.05
N GLU A 262 -1.40 -9.37 -23.17
CA GLU A 262 -2.04 -8.10 -23.45
C GLU A 262 -2.39 -7.36 -22.13
N HIS A 263 -2.73 -6.08 -22.24
CA HIS A 263 -3.15 -5.27 -21.10
C HIS A 263 -4.34 -5.88 -20.33
N ASP A 264 -5.29 -6.50 -21.03
CA ASP A 264 -6.45 -7.13 -20.43
C ASP A 264 -6.07 -8.35 -19.57
N ASP A 265 -5.09 -9.15 -20.05
CA ASP A 265 -4.53 -10.27 -19.28
C ASP A 265 -3.86 -9.78 -17.98
N PHE A 266 -3.14 -8.67 -18.07
CA PHE A 266 -2.54 -8.04 -16.88
C PHE A 266 -3.61 -7.59 -15.89
N LEU A 267 -4.71 -6.98 -16.32
CA LEU A 267 -5.80 -6.56 -15.44
C LEU A 267 -6.42 -7.76 -14.72
N ALA A 268 -6.73 -8.82 -15.47
CA ALA A 268 -7.27 -10.06 -14.94
C ALA A 268 -6.33 -10.68 -13.89
N LEU A 269 -5.06 -10.75 -14.21
CA LEU A 269 -4.04 -11.38 -13.40
C LEU A 269 -3.75 -10.63 -12.10
N ALA A 270 -3.54 -9.33 -12.21
CA ALA A 270 -3.28 -8.48 -11.06
C ALA A 270 -4.41 -8.53 -10.01
N TRP A 271 -5.66 -8.61 -10.48
CA TRP A 271 -6.81 -8.79 -9.61
C TRP A 271 -6.86 -10.20 -9.00
N THR A 272 -6.68 -11.22 -9.84
CA THR A 272 -6.76 -12.64 -9.42
C THR A 272 -5.76 -12.96 -8.32
N PHE A 273 -4.53 -12.48 -8.41
CA PHE A 273 -3.51 -12.71 -7.38
C PHE A 273 -3.91 -12.17 -6.02
N ARG A 274 -4.40 -10.94 -6.00
CA ARG A 274 -4.79 -10.29 -4.75
C ARG A 274 -6.00 -10.99 -4.14
N MET A 275 -6.95 -11.42 -4.96
CA MET A 275 -8.10 -12.18 -4.49
C MET A 275 -7.70 -13.56 -3.94
N LYS A 276 -6.81 -14.30 -4.64
CA LYS A 276 -6.31 -15.59 -4.14
C LYS A 276 -5.50 -15.44 -2.85
N ALA A 277 -4.69 -14.41 -2.74
CA ALA A 277 -3.98 -14.11 -1.50
C ALA A 277 -4.96 -13.84 -0.35
N ALA A 278 -6.04 -13.11 -0.60
CA ALA A 278 -7.09 -12.86 0.38
C ALA A 278 -7.82 -14.15 0.78
N GLN A 279 -8.21 -14.98 -0.19
CA GLN A 279 -8.84 -16.29 0.08
C GLN A 279 -7.93 -17.17 0.93
N LYS A 280 -6.63 -17.22 0.60
CA LYS A 280 -5.63 -17.97 1.39
C LYS A 280 -5.56 -17.44 2.82
N LEU A 281 -5.51 -16.11 2.99
CA LEU A 281 -5.45 -15.48 4.29
C LEU A 281 -6.72 -15.78 5.13
N ILE A 282 -7.91 -15.76 4.52
CA ILE A 282 -9.18 -16.16 5.16
C ILE A 282 -9.15 -17.62 5.57
N ALA A 283 -8.64 -18.49 4.71
CA ALA A 283 -8.58 -19.95 4.97
C ALA A 283 -7.64 -20.32 6.13
N THR A 284 -6.73 -19.44 6.54
CA THR A 284 -5.90 -19.66 7.75
C THR A 284 -6.66 -19.53 9.07
N GLY A 285 -7.95 -19.18 9.03
CA GLY A 285 -8.80 -18.98 10.21
C GLY A 285 -8.62 -17.62 10.88
N GLN A 286 -7.87 -16.72 10.29
CA GLN A 286 -7.78 -15.33 10.76
C GLN A 286 -9.10 -14.59 10.56
N ARG A 287 -9.47 -13.78 11.55
CA ARG A 287 -10.62 -12.90 11.43
C ARG A 287 -10.29 -11.73 10.49
N ILE A 288 -10.67 -11.87 9.24
CA ILE A 288 -10.56 -10.83 8.23
C ILE A 288 -11.96 -10.33 7.92
N ALA A 289 -12.18 -9.04 8.03
CA ALA A 289 -13.41 -8.42 7.56
C ALA A 289 -13.25 -8.08 6.07
N SER A 290 -14.11 -8.62 5.23
CA SER A 290 -14.14 -8.32 3.79
C SER A 290 -15.18 -7.24 3.52
N ILE A 291 -14.81 -6.17 2.80
CA ILE A 291 -15.71 -5.07 2.42
C ILE A 291 -15.69 -4.91 0.90
N HIS A 292 -16.84 -5.07 0.29
CA HIS A 292 -16.99 -4.86 -1.15
C HIS A 292 -17.23 -3.38 -1.45
N TYR A 293 -16.56 -2.85 -2.48
CA TYR A 293 -16.63 -1.43 -2.83
C TYR A 293 -18.04 -0.93 -3.12
N ALA A 294 -18.82 -1.69 -3.90
CA ALA A 294 -20.19 -1.30 -4.24
C ALA A 294 -21.06 -1.16 -2.97
N ASP A 295 -20.89 -2.09 -2.02
CA ASP A 295 -21.65 -2.05 -0.76
C ASP A 295 -21.22 -0.85 0.09
N LEU A 296 -19.91 -0.56 0.16
CA LEU A 296 -19.40 0.63 0.86
C LEU A 296 -20.00 1.94 0.33
N ILE A 297 -20.20 2.02 -0.99
CA ILE A 297 -20.78 3.24 -1.61
C ILE A 297 -22.29 3.30 -1.47
N THR A 298 -23.00 2.18 -1.60
CA THR A 298 -24.47 2.13 -1.58
C THR A 298 -25.05 2.08 -0.18
N ASN A 299 -24.36 1.39 0.75
CA ASN A 299 -24.80 1.15 2.13
C ASN A 299 -23.87 1.83 3.14
N ARG A 300 -23.52 3.09 2.88
CA ARG A 300 -22.44 3.84 3.57
C ARG A 300 -22.43 3.64 5.09
N ARG A 301 -23.57 3.84 5.76
CA ARG A 301 -23.65 3.72 7.23
C ARG A 301 -23.38 2.30 7.71
N ILE A 302 -23.99 1.30 7.07
CA ILE A 302 -23.85 -0.10 7.46
C ILE A 302 -22.39 -0.54 7.27
N GLU A 303 -21.82 -0.29 6.09
CA GLU A 303 -20.44 -0.72 5.78
C GLU A 303 -19.39 0.09 6.55
N THR A 304 -19.63 1.38 6.83
CA THR A 304 -18.76 2.14 7.74
C THR A 304 -18.83 1.57 9.15
N THR A 305 -20.00 1.19 9.66
CA THR A 305 -20.11 0.53 10.97
C THR A 305 -19.35 -0.80 10.99
N ARG A 306 -19.42 -1.60 9.92
CA ARG A 306 -18.62 -2.83 9.80
C ARG A 306 -17.11 -2.54 9.78
N LEU A 307 -16.69 -1.50 9.05
CA LEU A 307 -15.29 -1.06 9.00
C LEU A 307 -14.78 -0.65 10.38
N LEU A 308 -15.53 0.18 11.11
CA LEU A 308 -15.16 0.61 12.46
C LEU A 308 -15.01 -0.59 13.40
N ASN A 309 -15.98 -1.49 13.43
CA ASN A 309 -15.93 -2.70 14.25
C ASN A 309 -14.73 -3.59 13.89
N ALA A 310 -14.46 -3.75 12.59
CA ALA A 310 -13.32 -4.54 12.13
C ALA A 310 -11.98 -3.93 12.56
N CYS A 311 -11.89 -2.59 12.56
CA CYS A 311 -10.72 -1.86 13.04
C CYS A 311 -10.66 -1.72 14.58
N GLY A 312 -11.64 -2.23 15.32
CA GLY A 312 -11.71 -2.05 16.78
C GLY A 312 -11.94 -0.60 17.21
N VAL A 313 -12.56 0.18 16.36
CA VAL A 313 -12.94 1.58 16.61
C VAL A 313 -14.40 1.63 17.08
N GLY A 314 -14.69 2.48 18.06
CA GLY A 314 -16.05 2.63 18.59
C GLY A 314 -17.05 3.13 17.55
N THR A 315 -18.23 2.51 17.50
CA THR A 315 -19.32 2.88 16.57
C THR A 315 -20.03 4.18 16.94
N ASP A 316 -19.78 4.71 18.13
CA ASP A 316 -20.18 6.06 18.56
C ASP A 316 -19.53 7.16 17.67
N ARG A 317 -18.45 6.82 16.94
CA ARG A 317 -17.75 7.69 15.99
C ARG A 317 -18.32 7.70 14.59
N ILE A 318 -19.46 7.03 14.32
CA ILE A 318 -20.01 6.82 12.99
C ILE A 318 -20.29 8.14 12.23
N GLU A 319 -20.80 9.16 12.90
CA GLU A 319 -21.12 10.45 12.24
C GLU A 319 -19.84 11.14 11.77
N THR A 320 -18.80 11.15 12.59
CA THR A 320 -17.50 11.71 12.23
C THR A 320 -16.85 10.93 11.09
N ALA A 321 -16.93 9.60 11.12
CA ALA A 321 -16.42 8.72 10.07
C ALA A 321 -17.10 8.98 8.72
N LEU A 322 -18.44 9.19 8.71
CA LEU A 322 -19.22 9.44 7.49
C LEU A 322 -18.81 10.73 6.77
N LEU A 323 -18.21 11.71 7.44
CA LEU A 323 -17.67 12.91 6.80
C LEU A 323 -16.58 12.58 5.76
N GLY A 324 -15.94 11.42 5.86
CA GLY A 324 -14.97 10.94 4.87
C GLY A 324 -15.53 10.76 3.46
N PHE A 325 -16.86 10.67 3.31
CA PHE A 325 -17.52 10.60 2.00
C PHE A 325 -17.78 11.97 1.35
N GLU A 326 -17.63 13.07 2.09
CA GLU A 326 -17.94 14.42 1.63
C GLU A 326 -16.84 15.03 0.77
N THR A 327 -15.61 14.51 0.86
CA THR A 327 -14.46 14.99 0.11
C THR A 327 -13.95 13.93 -0.84
N ASP A 328 -13.48 14.34 -2.03
CA ASP A 328 -12.80 13.40 -2.94
C ASP A 328 -11.50 12.90 -2.28
N ALA A 329 -11.40 11.58 -2.12
CA ALA A 329 -10.26 10.93 -1.51
C ALA A 329 -8.96 11.09 -2.31
N HIS A 330 -9.04 11.54 -3.55
CA HIS A 330 -7.89 11.72 -4.46
C HIS A 330 -7.54 13.18 -4.73
N THR A 331 -8.23 14.15 -4.14
CA THR A 331 -7.93 15.58 -4.31
C THR A 331 -6.45 15.87 -4.00
N GLY A 332 -5.77 16.53 -4.92
CA GLY A 332 -4.35 16.88 -4.80
C GLY A 332 -3.37 15.71 -4.95
N THR A 333 -3.82 14.56 -5.43
CA THR A 333 -2.95 13.39 -5.67
C THR A 333 -2.89 13.01 -7.14
N ILE A 334 -1.92 12.15 -7.50
CA ILE A 334 -1.86 11.53 -8.84
C ILE A 334 -3.12 10.74 -9.22
N GLY A 335 -3.94 10.38 -8.23
CA GLY A 335 -5.22 9.68 -8.46
C GLY A 335 -6.38 10.60 -8.81
N GLU A 336 -6.18 11.92 -8.79
CA GLU A 336 -7.21 12.91 -9.09
C GLU A 336 -7.71 12.80 -10.54
N ASN A 337 -9.02 12.91 -10.71
CA ASN A 337 -9.69 12.70 -12.01
C ASN A 337 -9.62 13.94 -12.94
N THR A 338 -8.46 14.58 -13.05
CA THR A 338 -8.29 15.82 -13.84
C THR A 338 -8.08 15.56 -15.33
N VAL A 339 -7.61 14.37 -15.71
CA VAL A 339 -7.34 14.01 -17.10
C VAL A 339 -8.44 13.07 -17.62
N PRO A 340 -9.04 13.36 -18.79
CA PRO A 340 -9.98 12.44 -19.41
C PRO A 340 -9.36 11.06 -19.65
N ALA A 341 -10.13 10.02 -19.45
CA ALA A 341 -9.72 8.65 -19.72
C ALA A 341 -10.89 7.85 -20.28
N THR A 342 -10.62 7.06 -21.29
CA THR A 342 -11.61 6.24 -21.96
C THR A 342 -11.91 4.97 -21.16
N PRO A 343 -13.16 4.61 -20.93
CA PRO A 343 -13.48 3.35 -20.29
C PRO A 343 -13.15 2.15 -21.20
N LEU A 344 -12.88 1.00 -20.61
CA LEU A 344 -12.83 -0.27 -21.35
C LEU A 344 -14.16 -0.53 -22.06
N SER A 345 -14.09 -1.03 -23.28
CA SER A 345 -15.30 -1.51 -23.98
C SER A 345 -15.92 -2.69 -23.22
N ARG A 346 -17.20 -2.89 -23.40
CA ARG A 346 -17.90 -4.03 -22.78
C ARG A 346 -17.30 -5.38 -23.22
N GLU A 347 -16.84 -5.48 -24.46
CA GLU A 347 -16.19 -6.67 -24.98
C GLU A 347 -14.90 -6.99 -24.22
N ARG A 348 -14.05 -5.98 -23.95
CA ARG A 348 -12.81 -6.14 -23.21
C ARG A 348 -13.08 -6.48 -21.75
N ILE A 349 -14.09 -5.87 -21.11
CA ILE A 349 -14.51 -6.24 -19.75
C ILE A 349 -14.92 -7.72 -19.71
N THR A 350 -15.75 -8.16 -20.66
CA THR A 350 -16.17 -9.56 -20.75
C THR A 350 -14.98 -10.51 -20.95
N ARG A 351 -13.97 -10.13 -21.74
CA ARG A 351 -12.73 -10.91 -21.89
C ARG A 351 -12.00 -11.08 -20.58
N VAL A 352 -11.82 -10.00 -19.83
CA VAL A 352 -11.19 -10.04 -18.49
C VAL A 352 -11.97 -10.94 -17.53
N GLU A 353 -13.29 -10.85 -17.50
CA GLU A 353 -14.15 -11.69 -16.67
C GLU A 353 -14.03 -13.17 -17.05
N GLN A 354 -14.06 -13.49 -18.33
CA GLN A 354 -13.89 -14.87 -18.83
C GLN A 354 -12.53 -15.45 -18.45
N GLN A 355 -11.48 -14.67 -18.57
CA GLN A 355 -10.12 -15.06 -18.20
C GLN A 355 -10.04 -15.42 -16.71
N VAL A 356 -10.62 -14.61 -15.84
CA VAL A 356 -10.67 -14.84 -14.40
C VAL A 356 -11.44 -16.11 -14.07
N ILE A 357 -12.57 -16.35 -14.74
CA ILE A 357 -13.38 -17.58 -14.59
C ILE A 357 -12.58 -18.81 -15.01
N GLN A 358 -11.84 -18.75 -16.13
CA GLN A 358 -10.97 -19.84 -16.60
C GLN A 358 -9.87 -20.17 -15.58
N TRP A 359 -9.43 -19.20 -14.79
CA TRP A 359 -8.47 -19.42 -13.69
C TRP A 359 -9.12 -19.88 -12.39
N GLY A 360 -10.43 -20.23 -12.44
CA GLY A 360 -11.17 -20.79 -11.32
C GLY A 360 -11.55 -19.78 -10.24
N MET A 361 -11.68 -18.50 -10.62
CA MET A 361 -12.11 -17.44 -9.72
C MET A 361 -13.50 -16.91 -10.10
N PRO A 362 -14.41 -16.65 -9.14
CA PRO A 362 -15.64 -15.93 -9.42
C PRO A 362 -15.34 -14.45 -9.71
N THR A 363 -16.24 -13.78 -10.42
CA THR A 363 -16.10 -12.34 -10.78
C THR A 363 -16.40 -11.40 -9.61
N TYR A 364 -17.10 -11.87 -8.59
CA TYR A 364 -17.55 -11.14 -7.40
C TYR A 364 -18.47 -9.92 -7.71
N ASP A 365 -19.19 -9.95 -8.81
CA ASP A 365 -20.23 -8.96 -9.12
C ASP A 365 -21.49 -9.16 -8.25
N GLN A 366 -21.93 -10.41 -8.06
CA GLN A 366 -23.08 -10.79 -7.25
C GLN A 366 -22.71 -11.53 -5.97
N GLU A 367 -21.64 -12.30 -5.99
CA GLU A 367 -21.12 -13.00 -4.83
C GLU A 367 -20.31 -12.07 -3.92
N ARG A 368 -20.16 -12.47 -2.64
CA ARG A 368 -19.33 -11.77 -1.66
C ARG A 368 -18.30 -12.73 -1.07
N LEU A 369 -17.08 -12.18 -0.82
CA LEU A 369 -15.97 -12.92 -0.20
C LEU A 369 -16.21 -13.07 1.30
#